data_5cacbba2209d0356627a98dcd3ff7e23
#
_entry.id   5cacbba2209d0356627a98dcd3ff7e23
#
_cell.length_a   1.000
_cell.length_b   1.000
_cell.length_c   1.000
_cell.angle_alpha   90.00
_cell.angle_beta   90.00
_cell.angle_gamma   90.00
#
_symmetry.space_group_name_H-M   'P 1'
#
loop_
_entity.id
_entity.type
_entity.pdbx_description
1 polymer ?
#
loop_
_entity_poly.entity_id
_entity_poly.type
_entity_poly.pdbx_seq_one_letter_code
_entity_poly.pdbx_strand_id
1 'polypeptide(L)'
;TVGEDIAFALENSCTPQDEMHEITRRAAALVGIENHLDYAPHELSGGQKQRVSLAGVMVDEVKILLFDEPLANLDPATGKQAIELIDTIQQKTDTTVLIIEHRLEDVLWRSVDRIVLVNEGRILADLRPDELLSGALLAENGIREPLYVTAMRYAGIDITPAKHPAHVDSVVLDDADTEKLRAWFRAEPLPAAKPAPTPLLEVKGLSFGYSKDQHTLSDVSFTIGKGEMVSIVGRNGAGKSTLSKLICGFETPDSG
;
A
#
# COMPACT_ATOMS: atom_id res chain seq x y z
N THR A 1 -15.42 -9.47 -21.21
CA THR A 1 -14.97 -10.23 -20.04
C THR A 1 -13.56 -9.83 -19.62
N VAL A 2 -13.14 -10.23 -18.42
CA VAL A 2 -11.76 -10.07 -17.92
C VAL A 2 -10.76 -10.78 -18.84
N GLY A 3 -11.11 -11.97 -19.34
CA GLY A 3 -10.27 -12.70 -20.28
C GLY A 3 -10.02 -11.95 -21.58
N GLU A 4 -11.03 -11.31 -22.14
CA GLU A 4 -10.92 -10.46 -23.33
C GLU A 4 -10.07 -9.22 -23.07
N ASP A 5 -10.21 -8.61 -21.89
CA ASP A 5 -9.43 -7.44 -21.48
C ASP A 5 -7.93 -7.77 -21.38
N ILE A 6 -7.59 -8.94 -20.81
CA ILE A 6 -6.21 -9.45 -20.76
C ILE A 6 -5.68 -9.81 -22.15
N ALA A 7 -6.51 -10.41 -23.01
CA ALA A 7 -6.13 -10.88 -24.35
C ALA A 7 -5.97 -9.74 -25.38
N PHE A 8 -6.36 -8.51 -25.05
CA PHE A 8 -6.45 -7.40 -25.99
C PHE A 8 -5.16 -7.14 -26.80
N ALA A 9 -3.99 -7.21 -26.14
CA ALA A 9 -2.70 -7.04 -26.82
C ALA A 9 -2.41 -8.18 -27.81
N LEU A 10 -2.78 -9.40 -27.46
CA LEU A 10 -2.61 -10.58 -28.32
C LEU A 10 -3.54 -10.54 -29.54
N GLU A 11 -4.76 -10.04 -29.38
CA GLU A 11 -5.68 -9.82 -30.50
C GLU A 11 -5.08 -8.81 -31.50
N ASN A 12 -4.53 -7.71 -31.01
CA ASN A 12 -3.88 -6.70 -31.86
C ASN A 12 -2.64 -7.24 -32.59
N SER A 13 -1.96 -8.23 -32.01
CA SER A 13 -0.81 -8.93 -32.60
C SER A 13 -1.21 -10.07 -33.53
N CYS A 14 -2.52 -10.29 -33.76
CA CYS A 14 -3.05 -11.39 -34.55
C CYS A 14 -2.58 -12.79 -34.08
N THR A 15 -2.41 -12.97 -32.78
CA THR A 15 -2.05 -14.27 -32.19
C THR A 15 -3.14 -15.30 -32.46
N PRO A 16 -2.81 -16.56 -32.83
CA PRO A 16 -3.81 -17.60 -33.01
C PRO A 16 -4.66 -17.84 -31.75
N GLN A 17 -5.95 -18.14 -31.96
CA GLN A 17 -6.92 -18.20 -30.86
C GLN A 17 -6.53 -19.20 -29.75
N ASP A 18 -6.05 -20.38 -30.14
CA ASP A 18 -5.67 -21.43 -29.19
C ASP A 18 -4.47 -20.99 -28.32
N GLU A 19 -3.49 -20.34 -28.95
CA GLU A 19 -2.32 -19.76 -28.27
C GLU A 19 -2.70 -18.59 -27.38
N MET A 20 -3.60 -17.72 -27.84
CA MET A 20 -4.13 -16.59 -27.08
C MET A 20 -4.80 -17.06 -25.79
N HIS A 21 -5.62 -18.09 -25.82
CA HIS A 21 -6.26 -18.65 -24.62
C HIS A 21 -5.25 -19.21 -23.62
N GLU A 22 -4.19 -19.84 -24.07
CA GLU A 22 -3.15 -20.39 -23.20
C GLU A 22 -2.34 -19.27 -22.54
N ILE A 23 -1.89 -18.27 -23.33
CA ILE A 23 -1.13 -17.11 -22.83
C ILE A 23 -1.96 -16.34 -21.81
N THR A 24 -3.23 -16.03 -22.13
CA THR A 24 -4.16 -15.31 -21.24
C THR A 24 -4.34 -16.04 -19.91
N ARG A 25 -4.55 -17.35 -19.94
CA ARG A 25 -4.71 -18.15 -18.71
C ARG A 25 -3.43 -18.17 -17.88
N ARG A 26 -2.27 -18.29 -18.52
CA ARG A 26 -0.96 -18.27 -17.86
C ARG A 26 -0.68 -16.92 -17.22
N ALA A 27 -0.95 -15.80 -17.92
CA ALA A 27 -0.82 -14.46 -17.39
C ALA A 27 -1.78 -14.22 -16.20
N ALA A 28 -3.03 -14.64 -16.31
CA ALA A 28 -4.01 -14.56 -15.24
C ALA A 28 -3.59 -15.35 -13.99
N ALA A 29 -3.06 -16.56 -14.16
CA ALA A 29 -2.56 -17.39 -13.07
C ALA A 29 -1.33 -16.76 -12.38
N LEU A 30 -0.45 -16.11 -13.14
CA LEU A 30 0.73 -15.41 -12.59
C LEU A 30 0.34 -14.34 -11.58
N VAL A 31 -0.74 -13.62 -11.84
CA VAL A 31 -1.24 -12.54 -10.98
C VAL A 31 -2.37 -13.00 -10.04
N GLY A 32 -2.80 -14.25 -10.09
CA GLY A 32 -3.85 -14.83 -9.23
C GLY A 32 -5.25 -14.30 -9.52
N ILE A 33 -5.64 -14.20 -10.81
CA ILE A 33 -6.96 -13.75 -11.27
C ILE A 33 -7.66 -14.80 -12.18
N GLU A 34 -7.09 -15.99 -12.33
CA GLU A 34 -7.54 -17.04 -13.23
C GLU A 34 -9.00 -17.45 -13.03
N ASN A 35 -9.52 -17.37 -11.81
CA ASN A 35 -10.90 -17.71 -11.49
C ASN A 35 -11.93 -16.63 -11.86
N HIS A 36 -11.48 -15.52 -12.45
CA HIS A 36 -12.34 -14.37 -12.76
C HIS A 36 -12.35 -14.05 -14.27
N LEU A 37 -11.79 -14.92 -15.12
CA LEU A 37 -11.67 -14.66 -16.57
C LEU A 37 -13.02 -14.41 -17.26
N ASP A 38 -14.08 -15.07 -16.78
CA ASP A 38 -15.43 -14.94 -17.33
C ASP A 38 -16.25 -13.77 -16.72
N TYR A 39 -15.71 -13.08 -15.71
CA TYR A 39 -16.40 -11.98 -15.03
C TYR A 39 -16.35 -10.71 -15.88
N ALA A 40 -17.34 -9.83 -15.66
CA ALA A 40 -17.27 -8.49 -16.23
C ALA A 40 -16.31 -7.62 -15.43
N PRO A 41 -15.46 -6.76 -16.07
CA PRO A 41 -14.50 -5.92 -15.36
C PRO A 41 -15.09 -5.01 -14.27
N HIS A 42 -16.36 -4.62 -14.39
CA HIS A 42 -17.04 -3.81 -13.39
C HIS A 42 -17.38 -4.56 -12.10
N GLU A 43 -17.47 -5.89 -12.13
CA GLU A 43 -17.75 -6.74 -10.96
C GLU A 43 -16.52 -6.89 -10.05
N LEU A 44 -15.33 -6.52 -10.56
CA LEU A 44 -14.08 -6.68 -9.84
C LEU A 44 -13.84 -5.55 -8.81
N SER A 45 -13.21 -5.94 -7.69
CA SER A 45 -12.65 -4.98 -6.74
C SER A 45 -11.48 -4.19 -7.35
N GLY A 46 -11.11 -3.06 -6.72
CA GLY A 46 -9.98 -2.23 -7.20
C GLY A 46 -8.67 -3.02 -7.31
N GLY A 47 -8.35 -3.87 -6.33
CA GLY A 47 -7.15 -4.70 -6.37
C GLY A 47 -7.20 -5.80 -7.45
N GLN A 48 -8.40 -6.37 -7.72
CA GLN A 48 -8.57 -7.31 -8.83
C GLN A 48 -8.41 -6.62 -10.19
N LYS A 49 -8.92 -5.40 -10.36
CA LYS A 49 -8.71 -4.60 -11.58
C LYS A 49 -7.24 -4.32 -11.85
N GLN A 50 -6.46 -4.00 -10.82
CA GLN A 50 -5.01 -3.82 -10.96
C GLN A 50 -4.32 -5.12 -11.41
N ARG A 51 -4.73 -6.28 -10.88
CA ARG A 51 -4.22 -7.58 -11.31
C ARG A 51 -4.57 -7.88 -12.77
N VAL A 52 -5.77 -7.53 -13.23
CA VAL A 52 -6.17 -7.66 -14.65
C VAL A 52 -5.30 -6.79 -15.54
N SER A 53 -5.12 -5.50 -15.20
CA SER A 53 -4.23 -4.60 -15.95
C SER A 53 -2.80 -5.14 -16.03
N LEU A 54 -2.28 -5.69 -14.92
CA LEU A 54 -0.95 -6.27 -14.88
C LEU A 54 -0.86 -7.54 -15.73
N ALA A 55 -1.89 -8.42 -15.71
CA ALA A 55 -1.95 -9.58 -16.58
C ALA A 55 -1.94 -9.18 -18.06
N GLY A 56 -2.69 -8.14 -18.43
CA GLY A 56 -2.72 -7.60 -19.80
C GLY A 56 -1.37 -7.07 -20.30
N VAL A 57 -0.51 -6.60 -19.39
CA VAL A 57 0.88 -6.23 -19.73
C VAL A 57 1.77 -7.47 -19.84
N MET A 58 1.52 -8.50 -19.01
CA MET A 58 2.34 -9.72 -18.95
C MET A 58 2.07 -10.73 -20.07
N VAL A 59 1.05 -10.54 -20.89
CA VAL A 59 0.82 -11.40 -22.07
C VAL A 59 1.91 -11.22 -23.13
N ASP A 60 2.52 -10.03 -23.19
CA ASP A 60 3.74 -9.81 -23.95
C ASP A 60 4.95 -10.21 -23.09
N GLU A 61 5.95 -10.84 -23.68
CA GLU A 61 7.19 -11.21 -22.97
C GLU A 61 8.04 -9.98 -22.70
N VAL A 62 7.56 -9.13 -21.78
CA VAL A 62 8.24 -7.88 -21.43
C VAL A 62 9.49 -8.15 -20.59
N LYS A 63 10.59 -7.48 -20.94
CA LYS A 63 11.87 -7.59 -20.21
C LYS A 63 12.00 -6.55 -19.09
N ILE A 64 11.27 -5.46 -19.18
CA ILE A 64 11.29 -4.36 -18.21
C ILE A 64 9.84 -3.99 -17.87
N LEU A 65 9.51 -4.01 -16.59
CA LEU A 65 8.26 -3.49 -16.05
C LEU A 65 8.52 -2.18 -15.35
N LEU A 66 7.77 -1.16 -15.74
CA LEU A 66 7.77 0.15 -15.11
C LEU A 66 6.46 0.34 -14.35
N PHE A 67 6.54 0.57 -13.05
CA PHE A 67 5.43 0.91 -12.19
C PHE A 67 5.57 2.37 -11.73
N ASP A 68 4.58 3.19 -12.06
CA ASP A 68 4.51 4.58 -11.65
C ASP A 68 3.43 4.74 -10.57
N GLU A 69 3.86 4.97 -9.33
CA GLU A 69 3.04 5.08 -8.13
C GLU A 69 2.03 3.91 -7.94
N PRO A 70 2.47 2.64 -8.01
CA PRO A 70 1.56 1.49 -7.94
C PRO A 70 0.81 1.37 -6.62
N LEU A 71 1.24 2.10 -5.59
CA LEU A 71 0.64 2.08 -4.25
C LEU A 71 -0.35 3.24 -4.04
N ALA A 72 -0.53 4.11 -5.03
CA ALA A 72 -1.46 5.24 -4.93
C ALA A 72 -2.89 4.74 -4.65
N ASN A 73 -3.55 5.39 -3.68
CA ASN A 73 -4.93 5.06 -3.26
C ASN A 73 -5.15 3.64 -2.68
N LEU A 74 -4.08 2.89 -2.43
CA LEU A 74 -4.17 1.61 -1.73
C LEU A 74 -4.07 1.81 -0.21
N ASP A 75 -4.86 1.03 0.52
CA ASP A 75 -4.64 0.89 1.95
C ASP A 75 -3.34 0.09 2.21
N PRO A 76 -2.73 0.20 3.41
CA PRO A 76 -1.42 -0.41 3.68
C PRO A 76 -1.39 -1.93 3.46
N ALA A 77 -2.47 -2.65 3.74
CA ALA A 77 -2.51 -4.10 3.55
C ALA A 77 -2.55 -4.47 2.06
N THR A 78 -3.37 -3.76 1.28
CA THR A 78 -3.45 -3.94 -0.18
C THR A 78 -2.14 -3.49 -0.85
N GLY A 79 -1.51 -2.41 -0.36
CA GLY A 79 -0.20 -1.96 -0.83
C GLY A 79 0.90 -3.02 -0.67
N LYS A 80 0.97 -3.66 0.50
CA LYS A 80 1.90 -4.77 0.72
C LYS A 80 1.66 -5.93 -0.23
N GLN A 81 0.40 -6.31 -0.45
CA GLN A 81 0.06 -7.37 -1.41
C GLN A 81 0.46 -7.00 -2.86
N ALA A 82 0.37 -5.73 -3.24
CA ALA A 82 0.82 -5.28 -4.55
C ALA A 82 2.35 -5.43 -4.71
N ILE A 83 3.13 -5.03 -3.72
CA ILE A 83 4.59 -5.22 -3.73
C ILE A 83 4.97 -6.71 -3.72
N GLU A 84 4.27 -7.55 -2.95
CA GLU A 84 4.46 -9.01 -2.96
C GLU A 84 4.18 -9.63 -4.33
N LEU A 85 3.17 -9.14 -5.02
CA LEU A 85 2.85 -9.58 -6.38
C LEU A 85 3.94 -9.18 -7.37
N ILE A 86 4.42 -7.93 -7.31
CA ILE A 86 5.52 -7.43 -8.15
C ILE A 86 6.79 -8.26 -7.94
N ASP A 87 7.16 -8.51 -6.67
CA ASP A 87 8.28 -9.37 -6.30
C ASP A 87 8.14 -10.80 -6.86
N THR A 88 6.94 -11.38 -6.71
CA THR A 88 6.63 -12.72 -7.25
C THR A 88 6.78 -12.78 -8.77
N ILE A 89 6.33 -11.76 -9.47
CA ILE A 89 6.46 -11.67 -10.93
C ILE A 89 7.94 -11.58 -11.31
N GLN A 90 8.68 -10.69 -10.70
CA GLN A 90 10.11 -10.51 -10.95
C GLN A 90 10.88 -11.84 -10.78
N GLN A 91 10.63 -12.56 -9.68
CA GLN A 91 11.28 -13.84 -9.40
C GLN A 91 10.91 -14.97 -10.40
N LYS A 92 9.65 -15.00 -10.87
CA LYS A 92 9.17 -16.05 -11.77
C LYS A 92 9.51 -15.81 -13.24
N THR A 93 9.68 -14.55 -13.65
CA THR A 93 9.82 -14.18 -15.07
C THR A 93 11.20 -13.62 -15.41
N ASP A 94 12.09 -13.43 -14.41
CA ASP A 94 13.41 -12.80 -14.56
C ASP A 94 13.32 -11.40 -15.24
N THR A 95 12.18 -10.72 -15.01
CA THR A 95 11.91 -9.39 -15.58
C THR A 95 12.56 -8.33 -14.72
N THR A 96 13.19 -7.34 -15.34
CA THR A 96 13.70 -6.16 -14.62
C THR A 96 12.53 -5.29 -14.20
N VAL A 97 12.49 -4.88 -12.94
CA VAL A 97 11.42 -4.04 -12.38
C VAL A 97 11.96 -2.68 -11.98
N LEU A 98 11.28 -1.62 -12.40
CA LEU A 98 11.49 -0.25 -11.96
C LEU A 98 10.21 0.27 -11.30
N ILE A 99 10.28 0.65 -10.03
CA ILE A 99 9.16 1.20 -9.28
C ILE A 99 9.46 2.66 -8.97
N ILE A 100 8.59 3.58 -9.39
CA ILE A 100 8.60 4.99 -9.02
C ILE A 100 7.63 5.14 -7.87
N GLU A 101 8.12 5.51 -6.70
CA GLU A 101 7.31 5.65 -5.49
C GLU A 101 7.92 6.65 -4.50
N HIS A 102 7.06 7.32 -3.74
CA HIS A 102 7.46 8.19 -2.65
C HIS A 102 7.29 7.54 -1.26
N ARG A 103 6.65 6.39 -1.19
CA ARG A 103 6.40 5.58 0.03
C ARG A 103 7.47 4.50 0.16
N LEU A 104 8.71 4.92 0.44
CA LEU A 104 9.87 4.03 0.47
C LEU A 104 9.70 2.83 1.43
N GLU A 105 9.10 3.04 2.61
CA GLU A 105 8.87 1.97 3.60
C GLU A 105 8.00 0.84 3.04
N ASP A 106 7.00 1.16 2.22
CA ASP A 106 6.12 0.17 1.62
C ASP A 106 6.83 -0.61 0.50
N VAL A 107 7.68 0.05 -0.28
CA VAL A 107 8.50 -0.62 -1.32
C VAL A 107 9.52 -1.57 -0.67
N LEU A 108 10.16 -1.13 0.41
CA LEU A 108 11.12 -1.93 1.19
C LEU A 108 10.50 -3.09 1.97
N TRP A 109 9.19 -3.31 1.84
CA TRP A 109 8.53 -4.54 2.31
C TRP A 109 9.07 -5.80 1.64
N ARG A 110 9.68 -5.67 0.45
CA ARG A 110 10.43 -6.70 -0.24
C ARG A 110 11.84 -6.22 -0.56
N SER A 111 12.72 -7.16 -0.89
CA SER A 111 14.10 -6.84 -1.23
C SER A 111 14.17 -5.95 -2.48
N VAL A 112 14.93 -4.89 -2.39
CA VAL A 112 15.23 -3.96 -3.49
C VAL A 112 16.73 -3.93 -3.67
N ASP A 113 17.21 -4.11 -4.89
CA ASP A 113 18.66 -4.14 -5.17
C ASP A 113 19.28 -2.76 -5.02
N ARG A 114 18.54 -1.70 -5.44
CA ARG A 114 19.06 -0.36 -5.58
C ARG A 114 17.97 0.70 -5.50
N ILE A 115 18.29 1.83 -4.90
CA ILE A 115 17.41 2.99 -4.80
C ILE A 115 18.09 4.16 -5.51
N VAL A 116 17.39 4.75 -6.48
CA VAL A 116 17.80 5.96 -7.18
C VAL A 116 17.01 7.14 -6.61
N LEU A 117 17.69 8.04 -5.92
CA LEU A 117 17.09 9.25 -5.35
C LEU A 117 17.15 10.38 -6.37
N VAL A 118 15.99 10.89 -6.75
CA VAL A 118 15.85 12.00 -7.70
C VAL A 118 15.28 13.22 -6.99
N ASN A 119 15.93 14.37 -7.14
CA ASN A 119 15.42 15.66 -6.68
C ASN A 119 15.83 16.77 -7.65
N GLU A 120 14.97 17.74 -7.88
CA GLU A 120 15.19 18.89 -8.77
C GLU A 120 15.74 18.49 -10.16
N GLY A 121 15.24 17.39 -10.72
CA GLY A 121 15.65 16.87 -12.05
C GLY A 121 17.06 16.26 -12.09
N ARG A 122 17.66 15.94 -10.94
CA ARG A 122 18.99 15.34 -10.83
C ARG A 122 18.96 14.07 -9.99
N ILE A 123 19.85 13.14 -10.31
CA ILE A 123 20.12 11.98 -9.45
C ILE A 123 21.05 12.44 -8.34
N LEU A 124 20.57 12.38 -7.11
CA LEU A 124 21.34 12.70 -5.91
C LEU A 124 22.09 11.48 -5.35
N ALA A 125 21.50 10.30 -5.50
CA ALA A 125 22.09 9.05 -5.06
C ALA A 125 21.61 7.90 -5.94
N ASP A 126 22.46 6.88 -6.02
CA ASP A 126 22.21 5.59 -6.62
C ASP A 126 22.91 4.55 -5.74
N LEU A 127 22.21 4.05 -4.73
CA LEU A 127 22.77 3.32 -3.60
C LEU A 127 21.96 2.06 -3.29
N ARG A 128 22.58 1.13 -2.58
CA ARG A 128 21.85 0.03 -1.94
C ARG A 128 21.00 0.56 -0.79
N PRO A 129 19.87 -0.10 -0.46
CA PRO A 129 18.97 0.35 0.62
C PRO A 129 19.71 0.58 1.95
N ASP A 130 20.57 -0.33 2.37
CA ASP A 130 21.34 -0.21 3.62
C ASP A 130 22.24 1.04 3.64
N GLU A 131 22.86 1.38 2.51
CA GLU A 131 23.73 2.56 2.38
C GLU A 131 22.91 3.85 2.43
N LEU A 132 21.78 3.91 1.71
CA LEU A 132 20.90 5.07 1.67
C LEU A 132 20.31 5.37 3.05
N LEU A 133 19.79 4.34 3.72
CA LEU A 133 19.12 4.48 5.03
C LEU A 133 20.10 4.76 6.18
N SER A 134 21.39 4.48 5.98
CA SER A 134 22.43 4.86 6.94
C SER A 134 22.78 6.34 6.87
N GLY A 135 22.56 6.99 5.72
CA GLY A 135 22.84 8.41 5.50
C GLY A 135 21.71 9.32 5.95
N ALA A 136 21.88 10.63 5.77
CA ALA A 136 20.88 11.65 6.05
C ALA A 136 20.12 12.15 4.79
N LEU A 137 20.47 11.64 3.60
CA LEU A 137 20.02 12.15 2.30
C LEU A 137 18.49 12.22 2.18
N LEU A 138 17.76 11.22 2.72
CA LEU A 138 16.29 11.22 2.67
C LEU A 138 15.73 12.40 3.46
N ALA A 139 16.16 12.56 4.72
CA ALA A 139 15.70 13.64 5.60
C ALA A 139 16.09 15.02 5.06
N GLU A 140 17.30 15.19 4.54
CA GLU A 140 17.80 16.44 3.93
C GLU A 140 16.98 16.85 2.70
N ASN A 141 16.39 15.90 2.00
CA ASN A 141 15.55 16.13 0.82
C ASN A 141 14.04 16.04 1.10
N GLY A 142 13.62 16.03 2.37
CA GLY A 142 12.22 16.02 2.77
C GLY A 142 11.49 14.70 2.43
N ILE A 143 12.23 13.62 2.18
CA ILE A 143 11.68 12.30 1.91
C ILE A 143 11.58 11.53 3.22
N ARG A 144 10.43 10.95 3.45
CA ARG A 144 10.16 10.20 4.67
C ARG A 144 10.99 8.92 4.72
N GLU A 145 11.77 8.78 5.78
CA GLU A 145 12.44 7.53 6.12
C GLU A 145 11.42 6.50 6.67
N PRO A 146 11.73 5.19 6.59
CA PRO A 146 10.96 4.19 7.32
C PRO A 146 10.86 4.51 8.81
N LEU A 147 9.71 4.26 9.42
CA LEU A 147 9.43 4.65 10.81
C LEU A 147 10.42 4.07 11.81
N TYR A 148 10.86 2.83 11.62
CA TYR A 148 11.85 2.21 12.51
C TYR A 148 13.21 2.89 12.41
N VAL A 149 13.64 3.35 11.23
CA VAL A 149 14.88 4.13 11.02
C VAL A 149 14.78 5.46 11.76
N THR A 150 13.65 6.16 11.60
CA THR A 150 13.37 7.41 12.32
C THR A 150 13.41 7.22 13.84
N ALA A 151 12.82 6.14 14.37
CA ALA A 151 12.85 5.81 15.79
C ALA A 151 14.29 5.55 16.30
N MET A 152 15.09 4.83 15.52
CA MET A 152 16.51 4.59 15.84
C MET A 152 17.29 5.91 15.93
N ARG A 153 17.06 6.85 14.99
CA ARG A 153 17.69 8.19 15.02
C ARG A 153 17.30 8.99 16.25
N TYR A 154 16.02 9.02 16.60
CA TYR A 154 15.54 9.70 17.81
C TYR A 154 16.12 9.10 19.10
N ALA A 155 16.35 7.80 19.11
CA ALA A 155 17.01 7.12 20.21
C ALA A 155 18.53 7.37 20.27
N GLY A 156 19.11 8.09 19.30
CA GLY A 156 20.55 8.36 19.23
C GLY A 156 21.38 7.15 18.86
N ILE A 157 20.80 6.23 18.06
CA ILE A 157 21.50 5.07 17.51
C ILE A 157 22.20 5.49 16.24
N ASP A 158 23.50 5.17 16.14
CA ASP A 158 24.28 5.35 14.92
C ASP A 158 23.90 4.25 13.92
N ILE A 159 23.28 4.66 12.80
CA ILE A 159 22.80 3.74 11.77
C ILE A 159 23.88 3.56 10.72
N THR A 160 24.41 2.36 10.63
CA THR A 160 25.44 1.99 9.66
C THR A 160 24.92 0.86 8.75
N PRO A 161 25.51 0.67 7.55
CA PRO A 161 25.12 -0.43 6.66
C PRO A 161 25.27 -1.83 7.31
N ALA A 162 26.19 -1.97 8.26
CA ALA A 162 26.41 -3.21 9.00
C ALA A 162 25.24 -3.58 9.94
N LYS A 163 24.34 -2.64 10.22
CA LYS A 163 23.12 -2.88 10.98
C LYS A 163 21.94 -3.31 10.11
N HIS A 164 22.13 -3.42 8.79
CA HIS A 164 21.13 -3.87 7.81
C HIS A 164 19.78 -3.15 7.91
N PRO A 165 19.77 -1.80 7.81
CA PRO A 165 18.54 -1.02 7.97
C PRO A 165 17.55 -1.11 6.79
N ALA A 166 17.83 -1.91 5.76
CA ALA A 166 16.97 -2.04 4.57
C ALA A 166 15.57 -2.53 4.89
N HIS A 167 15.41 -3.40 5.88
CA HIS A 167 14.12 -3.94 6.31
C HIS A 167 14.07 -4.08 7.84
N VAL A 168 12.91 -3.86 8.43
CA VAL A 168 12.73 -3.90 9.89
C VAL A 168 13.17 -5.24 10.51
N ASP A 169 12.93 -6.35 9.82
CA ASP A 169 13.29 -7.69 10.30
C ASP A 169 14.79 -8.01 10.11
N SER A 170 15.52 -7.25 9.30
CA SER A 170 16.97 -7.42 9.10
C SER A 170 17.82 -6.57 10.02
N VAL A 171 17.21 -5.59 10.72
CA VAL A 171 17.95 -4.67 11.60
C VAL A 171 18.65 -5.42 12.72
N VAL A 172 19.95 -5.20 12.83
CA VAL A 172 20.80 -5.74 13.91
C VAL A 172 21.10 -4.64 14.91
N LEU A 173 20.59 -4.78 16.13
CA LEU A 173 20.86 -3.90 17.26
C LEU A 173 21.69 -4.67 18.31
N ASP A 174 22.73 -4.04 18.81
CA ASP A 174 23.45 -4.53 19.98
C ASP A 174 22.72 -4.17 21.29
N ASP A 175 23.24 -4.63 22.41
CA ASP A 175 22.64 -4.38 23.73
C ASP A 175 22.61 -2.87 24.05
N ALA A 176 23.62 -2.12 23.66
CA ALA A 176 23.70 -0.67 23.89
C ALA A 176 22.64 0.09 23.06
N ASP A 177 22.45 -0.29 21.80
CA ASP A 177 21.41 0.27 20.93
C ASP A 177 20.01 -0.06 21.45
N THR A 178 19.82 -1.29 21.90
CA THR A 178 18.55 -1.75 22.48
C THR A 178 18.21 -0.96 23.76
N GLU A 179 19.18 -0.69 24.61
CA GLU A 179 18.95 0.13 25.82
C GLU A 179 18.69 1.60 25.47
N LYS A 180 19.36 2.18 24.47
CA LYS A 180 19.06 3.54 23.97
C LYS A 180 17.62 3.62 23.48
N LEU A 181 17.14 2.66 22.68
CA LEU A 181 15.78 2.64 22.16
C LEU A 181 14.74 2.51 23.29
N ARG A 182 15.00 1.64 24.27
CA ARG A 182 14.16 1.48 25.46
C ARG A 182 14.12 2.74 26.31
N ALA A 183 15.28 3.38 26.52
CA ALA A 183 15.38 4.63 27.28
C ALA A 183 14.61 5.76 26.61
N TRP A 184 14.78 5.92 25.30
CA TRP A 184 14.02 6.90 24.51
C TRP A 184 12.51 6.66 24.63
N PHE A 185 12.04 5.41 24.40
CA PHE A 185 10.63 5.08 24.50
C PHE A 185 10.02 5.35 25.89
N ARG A 186 10.79 5.14 26.96
CA ARG A 186 10.34 5.40 28.35
C ARG A 186 10.40 6.88 28.71
N ALA A 187 11.27 7.65 28.07
CA ALA A 187 11.43 9.09 28.33
C ALA A 187 10.31 9.93 27.70
N GLU A 188 9.66 9.41 26.65
CA GLU A 188 8.55 10.10 25.99
C GLU A 188 7.32 10.15 26.92
N PRO A 189 6.88 11.33 27.35
CA PRO A 189 5.71 11.43 28.22
C PRO A 189 4.45 11.05 27.46
N LEU A 190 3.63 10.20 28.06
CA LEU A 190 2.28 9.97 27.56
C LEU A 190 1.53 11.31 27.56
N PRO A 191 0.84 11.66 26.45
CA PRO A 191 0.04 12.87 26.40
C PRO A 191 -0.97 12.89 27.56
N ALA A 192 -1.04 13.99 28.26
CA ALA A 192 -2.02 14.17 29.31
C ALA A 192 -3.43 13.94 28.78
N ALA A 193 -4.24 13.17 29.51
CA ALA A 193 -5.63 12.97 29.16
C ALA A 193 -6.34 14.33 29.11
N LYS A 194 -6.85 14.69 27.93
CA LYS A 194 -7.69 15.89 27.79
C LYS A 194 -9.04 15.64 28.46
N PRO A 195 -9.65 16.66 29.10
CA PRO A 195 -11.02 16.53 29.60
C PRO A 195 -11.94 16.15 28.42
N ALA A 196 -12.96 15.32 28.71
CA ALA A 196 -13.93 14.91 27.70
C ALA A 196 -14.60 16.16 27.10
N PRO A 197 -14.52 16.38 25.80
CA PRO A 197 -15.13 17.55 25.17
C PRO A 197 -16.65 17.47 25.19
N THR A 198 -17.32 18.62 25.11
CA THR A 198 -18.77 18.64 24.94
C THR A 198 -19.13 17.98 23.62
N PRO A 199 -20.04 16.96 23.59
CA PRO A 199 -20.47 16.30 22.37
C PRO A 199 -20.98 17.31 21.34
N LEU A 200 -20.53 17.21 20.08
CA LEU A 200 -20.98 18.01 18.95
C LEU A 200 -21.71 17.14 17.92
N LEU A 201 -21.24 15.92 17.70
CA LEU A 201 -21.86 14.91 16.84
C LEU A 201 -22.01 13.62 17.63
N GLU A 202 -23.19 13.05 17.64
CA GLU A 202 -23.45 11.70 18.14
C GLU A 202 -24.00 10.82 17.02
N VAL A 203 -23.38 9.66 16.83
CA VAL A 203 -23.85 8.58 15.96
C VAL A 203 -24.17 7.39 16.85
N LYS A 204 -25.41 6.86 16.74
CA LYS A 204 -25.89 5.77 17.60
C LYS A 204 -26.55 4.68 16.78
N GLY A 205 -26.03 3.46 16.83
CA GLY A 205 -26.63 2.28 16.21
C GLY A 205 -26.81 2.37 14.70
N LEU A 206 -26.01 3.22 14.03
CA LEU A 206 -26.18 3.53 12.62
C LEU A 206 -25.86 2.32 11.76
N SER A 207 -26.86 1.90 10.95
CA SER A 207 -26.73 0.83 9.97
C SER A 207 -27.22 1.31 8.61
N PHE A 208 -26.53 0.88 7.55
CA PHE A 208 -26.82 1.27 6.17
C PHE A 208 -26.30 0.26 5.15
N GLY A 209 -27.08 0.02 4.10
CA GLY A 209 -26.67 -0.76 2.92
C GLY A 209 -27.19 -0.14 1.63
N TYR A 210 -26.38 -0.19 0.56
CA TYR A 210 -26.84 0.23 -0.79
C TYR A 210 -27.80 -0.78 -1.44
N SER A 211 -27.89 -2.00 -0.90
CA SER A 211 -28.84 -3.03 -1.30
C SER A 211 -29.34 -3.77 -0.07
N LYS A 212 -30.53 -4.41 -0.18
CA LYS A 212 -31.15 -5.14 0.94
C LYS A 212 -30.33 -6.31 1.46
N ASP A 213 -29.47 -6.87 0.61
CA ASP A 213 -28.69 -8.06 0.91
C ASP A 213 -27.25 -7.76 1.36
N GLN A 214 -26.82 -6.48 1.33
CA GLN A 214 -25.46 -6.10 1.64
C GLN A 214 -25.40 -4.89 2.57
N HIS A 215 -25.17 -5.14 3.86
CA HIS A 215 -24.90 -4.07 4.82
C HIS A 215 -23.47 -3.54 4.66
N THR A 216 -23.36 -2.24 4.38
CA THR A 216 -22.07 -1.53 4.29
C THR A 216 -21.61 -1.06 5.66
N LEU A 217 -22.54 -0.66 6.53
CA LEU A 217 -22.31 -0.28 7.91
C LEU A 217 -23.31 -1.01 8.80
N SER A 218 -22.87 -1.47 9.98
CA SER A 218 -23.70 -2.20 10.93
C SER A 218 -23.42 -1.71 12.35
N ASP A 219 -24.43 -1.19 13.02
CA ASP A 219 -24.40 -0.78 14.44
C ASP A 219 -23.23 0.15 14.79
N VAL A 220 -22.96 1.15 13.96
CA VAL A 220 -21.87 2.10 14.17
C VAL A 220 -22.27 3.14 15.19
N SER A 221 -21.50 3.27 16.26
CA SER A 221 -21.72 4.25 17.32
C SER A 221 -20.42 4.94 17.72
N PHE A 222 -20.43 6.26 17.76
CA PHE A 222 -19.33 7.08 18.26
C PHE A 222 -19.80 8.52 18.51
N THR A 223 -18.98 9.27 19.22
CA THR A 223 -19.24 10.68 19.52
C THR A 223 -18.02 11.50 19.15
N ILE A 224 -18.24 12.68 18.58
CA ILE A 224 -17.19 13.68 18.32
C ILE A 224 -17.50 14.92 19.16
N GLY A 225 -16.51 15.36 19.93
CA GLY A 225 -16.63 16.54 20.76
C GLY A 225 -16.26 17.83 20.05
N LYS A 226 -16.70 18.94 20.61
CA LYS A 226 -16.39 20.27 20.10
C LYS A 226 -14.88 20.53 20.11
N GLY A 227 -14.32 20.85 18.93
CA GLY A 227 -12.88 21.13 18.78
C GLY A 227 -12.01 19.89 18.70
N GLU A 228 -12.58 18.68 18.64
CA GLU A 228 -11.82 17.47 18.37
C GLU A 228 -11.45 17.35 16.89
N MET A 229 -10.28 16.75 16.65
CA MET A 229 -9.87 16.27 15.35
C MET A 229 -9.92 14.74 15.39
N VAL A 230 -10.84 14.15 14.61
CA VAL A 230 -11.05 12.69 14.57
C VAL A 230 -10.68 12.16 13.19
N SER A 231 -9.87 11.11 13.14
CA SER A 231 -9.53 10.41 11.90
C SER A 231 -10.30 9.10 11.81
N ILE A 232 -11.02 8.90 10.69
CA ILE A 232 -11.70 7.64 10.39
C ILE A 232 -10.79 6.81 9.49
N VAL A 233 -10.28 5.71 10.01
CA VAL A 233 -9.34 4.82 9.32
C VAL A 233 -9.95 3.44 9.07
N GLY A 234 -9.46 2.74 8.05
CA GLY A 234 -9.91 1.39 7.70
C GLY A 234 -9.52 1.02 6.27
N ARG A 235 -9.64 -0.26 5.94
CA ARG A 235 -9.36 -0.80 4.60
C ARG A 235 -10.23 -0.15 3.52
N ASN A 236 -9.80 -0.28 2.26
CA ASN A 236 -10.64 0.09 1.12
C ASN A 236 -11.92 -0.78 1.13
N GLY A 237 -13.08 -0.15 0.86
CA GLY A 237 -14.37 -0.81 0.97
C GLY A 237 -14.97 -0.93 2.39
N ALA A 238 -14.29 -0.49 3.44
CA ALA A 238 -14.77 -0.60 4.83
C ALA A 238 -15.93 0.37 5.20
N GLY A 239 -16.50 1.11 4.24
CA GLY A 239 -17.63 1.99 4.49
C GLY A 239 -17.27 3.42 4.95
N LYS A 240 -15.99 3.83 4.96
CA LYS A 240 -15.57 5.19 5.39
C LYS A 240 -16.28 6.32 4.65
N SER A 241 -16.30 6.26 3.32
CA SER A 241 -16.98 7.24 2.47
C SER A 241 -18.50 7.21 2.64
N THR A 242 -19.07 6.03 2.88
CA THR A 242 -20.49 5.86 3.16
C THR A 242 -20.85 6.52 4.50
N LEU A 243 -20.03 6.29 5.54
CA LEU A 243 -20.21 6.95 6.83
C LEU A 243 -20.14 8.48 6.72
N SER A 244 -19.20 9.01 5.94
CA SER A 244 -19.08 10.43 5.68
C SER A 244 -20.34 10.98 4.98
N LYS A 245 -20.87 10.28 3.98
CA LYS A 245 -22.12 10.68 3.28
C LYS A 245 -23.33 10.71 4.22
N LEU A 246 -23.45 9.73 5.11
CA LEU A 246 -24.53 9.67 6.11
C LEU A 246 -24.43 10.82 7.12
N ILE A 247 -23.22 11.10 7.64
CA ILE A 247 -22.99 12.23 8.55
C ILE A 247 -23.34 13.57 7.88
N CYS A 248 -23.05 13.71 6.58
CA CYS A 248 -23.36 14.93 5.81
C CYS A 248 -24.82 14.98 5.32
N GLY A 249 -25.63 13.93 5.56
CA GLY A 249 -27.03 13.89 5.12
C GLY A 249 -27.22 13.66 3.62
N PHE A 250 -26.19 13.17 2.90
CA PHE A 250 -26.31 12.78 1.49
C PHE A 250 -27.00 11.43 1.31
N GLU A 251 -26.99 10.61 2.34
CA GLU A 251 -27.68 9.32 2.40
C GLU A 251 -28.53 9.27 3.68
N THR A 252 -29.56 8.44 3.69
CA THR A 252 -30.41 8.22 4.87
C THR A 252 -30.11 6.85 5.45
N PRO A 253 -29.83 6.72 6.75
CA PRO A 253 -29.55 5.42 7.35
C PRO A 253 -30.79 4.51 7.35
N ASP A 254 -30.57 3.20 7.31
CA ASP A 254 -31.63 2.20 7.45
C ASP A 254 -32.14 2.15 8.90
N SER A 255 -31.20 2.36 9.86
CA SER A 255 -31.49 2.48 11.30
C SER A 255 -30.41 3.28 12.02
N GLY A 256 -30.74 3.85 13.20
CA GLY A 256 -29.84 4.63 14.03
C GLY A 256 -30.25 6.10 14.14
#